data_40411171da2d31824be208810176e3b1
#
_entry.id   40411171da2d31824be208810176e3b1
#
_cell.length_a   1.000
_cell.length_b   1.000
_cell.length_c   1.000
_cell.angle_alpha   90.00
_cell.angle_beta   90.00
_cell.angle_gamma   90.00
#
_symmetry.space_group_name_H-M   'P 1'
#
loop_
_entity.id
_entity.type
_entity.pdbx_description
1 polymer ?
#
loop_
_entity_poly.entity_id
_entity_poly.type
_entity_poly.pdbx_seq_one_letter_code
_entity_poly.pdbx_strand_id
1 'polypeptide(L)'
;NQFKYFKNQIKGFVGIGSAPEFLERLMWKKFTKKIKKKIKQEGISIIKHGDSKFRQKQHEYPITYQLIRDGRKNKVLSKQINTKIYVTMVHGKNDETVPVSFSRKVLSIFTSAKKKLLIIKNGDHSLSDKNSLTKIIEELNIIVENVI
;
A
#
# COMPACT_ATOMS: atom_id res chain seq x y z
N ASN A 1 11.06 -1.87 11.93
CA ASN A 1 10.94 -3.05 11.09
C ASN A 1 10.64 -4.27 11.97
N GLN A 2 9.38 -4.67 12.04
CA GLN A 2 8.91 -5.78 12.90
C GLN A 2 9.60 -7.12 12.57
N PHE A 3 9.96 -7.33 11.30
CA PHE A 3 10.72 -8.53 10.90
C PHE A 3 12.05 -8.70 11.65
N LYS A 4 12.69 -7.62 12.06
CA LYS A 4 13.94 -7.71 12.83
C LYS A 4 13.72 -8.35 14.21
N TYR A 5 12.58 -8.01 14.87
CA TYR A 5 12.28 -8.46 16.23
C TYR A 5 11.50 -9.77 16.27
N PHE A 6 10.62 -10.01 15.27
CA PHE A 6 9.69 -11.15 15.27
C PHE A 6 9.94 -12.14 14.12
N LYS A 7 11.17 -12.18 13.60
CA LYS A 7 11.53 -12.98 12.42
C LYS A 7 11.04 -14.42 12.48
N ASN A 8 11.15 -15.08 13.62
CA ASN A 8 10.77 -16.48 13.79
C ASN A 8 9.27 -16.69 14.06
N GLN A 9 8.55 -15.63 14.39
CA GLN A 9 7.11 -15.67 14.68
C GLN A 9 6.28 -15.33 13.45
N ILE A 10 6.82 -14.55 12.49
CA ILE A 10 6.13 -14.20 11.26
C ILE A 10 6.30 -15.35 10.28
N LYS A 11 5.19 -16.04 9.98
CA LYS A 11 5.16 -17.22 9.10
C LYS A 11 4.74 -16.90 7.66
N GLY A 12 3.98 -15.84 7.47
CA GLY A 12 3.52 -15.40 6.16
C GLY A 12 3.16 -13.93 6.14
N PHE A 13 2.96 -13.37 4.96
CA PHE A 13 2.54 -12.00 4.74
C PHE A 13 1.55 -11.92 3.58
N VAL A 14 0.40 -11.31 3.84
CA VAL A 14 -0.59 -10.97 2.81
C VAL A 14 -0.78 -9.47 2.77
N GLY A 15 -0.58 -8.86 1.61
CA GLY A 15 -0.85 -7.45 1.38
C GLY A 15 -2.01 -7.28 0.39
N ILE A 16 -3.03 -6.53 0.75
CA ILE A 16 -4.23 -6.30 -0.05
C ILE A 16 -4.27 -4.82 -0.45
N GLY A 17 -4.26 -4.53 -1.76
CA GLY A 17 -4.29 -3.16 -2.28
C GLY A 17 -3.20 -2.24 -1.69
N SER A 18 -2.06 -2.79 -1.31
CA SER A 18 -1.06 -2.10 -0.50
C SER A 18 -0.38 -0.95 -1.24
N ALA A 19 -0.31 0.21 -0.59
CA ALA A 19 0.32 1.41 -1.11
C ALA A 19 1.35 2.00 -0.13
N PRO A 20 2.46 1.30 0.18
CA PRO A 20 3.48 1.87 1.03
C PRO A 20 4.05 3.16 0.41
N GLU A 21 4.36 4.14 1.26
CA GLU A 21 4.81 5.47 0.86
C GLU A 21 3.79 6.26 0.02
N PHE A 22 2.47 5.95 0.15
CA PHE A 22 1.42 6.60 -0.66
C PHE A 22 1.40 8.12 -0.47
N LEU A 23 1.66 8.61 0.74
CA LEU A 23 1.71 10.04 1.04
C LEU A 23 2.68 10.81 0.14
N GLU A 24 3.86 10.25 -0.13
CA GLU A 24 4.83 10.86 -1.04
C GLU A 24 4.52 10.53 -2.50
N ARG A 25 4.26 9.24 -2.81
CA ARG A 25 4.23 8.75 -4.19
C ARG A 25 2.90 9.01 -4.89
N LEU A 26 1.77 8.91 -4.17
CA LEU A 26 0.44 9.07 -4.74
C LEU A 26 -0.22 10.41 -4.40
N MET A 27 0.12 11.03 -3.26
CA MET A 27 -0.47 12.31 -2.86
C MET A 27 0.47 13.49 -3.12
N TRP A 28 1.58 13.59 -2.38
CA TRP A 28 2.47 14.75 -2.46
C TRP A 28 2.94 15.05 -3.88
N LYS A 29 3.34 14.03 -4.65
CA LYS A 29 3.79 14.23 -6.03
C LYS A 29 2.70 14.83 -6.92
N LYS A 30 1.43 14.50 -6.66
CA LYS A 30 0.27 14.96 -7.44
C LYS A 30 -0.25 16.34 -7.01
N PHE A 31 0.13 16.85 -5.85
CA PHE A 31 -0.27 18.18 -5.40
C PHE A 31 0.33 19.28 -6.27
N THR A 32 -0.46 20.32 -6.51
CA THR A 32 -0.01 21.54 -7.21
C THR A 32 1.09 22.25 -6.42
N LYS A 33 1.87 23.11 -7.08
CA LYS A 33 2.87 23.94 -6.42
C LYS A 33 2.23 24.83 -5.33
N LYS A 34 1.01 25.34 -5.58
CA LYS A 34 0.25 26.17 -4.64
C LYS A 34 -0.08 25.41 -3.34
N ILE A 35 -0.63 24.19 -3.46
CA ILE A 35 -0.93 23.34 -2.29
C ILE A 35 0.33 22.98 -1.52
N LYS A 36 1.40 22.57 -2.22
CA LYS A 36 2.68 22.24 -1.58
C LYS A 36 3.25 23.43 -0.80
N LYS A 37 3.17 24.65 -1.37
CA LYS A 37 3.59 25.89 -0.70
C LYS A 37 2.75 26.14 0.54
N LYS A 38 1.43 26.06 0.43
CA LYS A 38 0.50 26.26 1.55
C LYS A 38 0.80 25.29 2.71
N ILE A 39 0.89 23.97 2.44
CA ILE A 39 1.21 22.97 3.45
C ILE A 39 2.55 23.26 4.14
N LYS A 40 3.57 23.71 3.40
CA LYS A 40 4.88 24.03 3.98
C LYS A 40 4.87 25.28 4.86
N GLN A 41 4.11 26.31 4.47
CA GLN A 41 4.09 27.62 5.15
C GLN A 41 3.11 27.63 6.33
N GLU A 42 1.90 27.08 6.13
CA GLU A 42 0.82 27.09 7.12
C GLU A 42 0.78 25.81 7.97
N GLY A 43 1.61 24.81 7.63
CA GLY A 43 1.65 23.53 8.32
C GLY A 43 0.53 22.56 7.92
N ILE A 44 -0.55 23.03 7.27
CA ILE A 44 -1.73 22.24 6.91
C ILE A 44 -2.41 22.80 5.65
N SER A 45 -3.06 21.94 4.90
CA SER A 45 -4.04 22.32 3.89
C SER A 45 -5.17 21.30 3.83
N ILE A 46 -6.39 21.79 3.66
CA ILE A 46 -7.54 20.94 3.36
C ILE A 46 -7.49 20.63 1.85
N ILE A 47 -7.45 19.35 1.52
CA ILE A 47 -7.45 18.87 0.14
C ILE A 47 -8.88 18.64 -0.29
N LYS A 48 -9.28 19.33 -1.37
CA LYS A 48 -10.63 19.24 -1.97
C LYS A 48 -10.60 18.39 -3.23
N HIS A 49 -11.77 17.93 -3.64
CA HIS A 49 -11.96 17.31 -4.94
C HIS A 49 -11.50 18.28 -6.06
N GLY A 50 -10.60 17.82 -6.92
CA GLY A 50 -10.02 18.66 -7.99
C GLY A 50 -8.65 19.25 -7.68
N ASP A 51 -8.26 19.36 -6.41
CA ASP A 51 -6.93 19.83 -6.00
C ASP A 51 -5.79 18.85 -6.31
N SER A 52 -6.14 17.61 -6.55
CA SER A 52 -5.23 16.57 -7.02
C SER A 52 -5.93 15.69 -8.02
N LYS A 53 -5.16 15.02 -8.89
CA LYS A 53 -5.70 13.96 -9.78
C LYS A 53 -6.15 12.71 -8.99
N PHE A 54 -6.28 12.82 -7.69
CA PHE A 54 -6.74 11.78 -6.80
C PHE A 54 -8.26 11.77 -6.80
N ARG A 55 -8.84 10.79 -7.48
CA ARG A 55 -10.28 10.62 -7.63
C ARG A 55 -10.89 9.97 -6.39
N GLN A 56 -10.90 10.65 -5.25
CA GLN A 56 -11.85 10.29 -4.20
C GLN A 56 -13.04 11.23 -4.24
N LYS A 57 -14.19 10.67 -4.55
CA LYS A 57 -15.46 11.39 -4.52
C LYS A 57 -15.74 11.85 -3.09
N GLN A 58 -15.91 13.16 -2.91
CA GLN A 58 -16.64 13.81 -1.81
C GLN A 58 -15.98 13.97 -0.42
N HIS A 59 -14.72 13.64 -0.17
CA HIS A 59 -14.16 13.92 1.15
C HIS A 59 -13.08 15.00 1.10
N GLU A 60 -13.31 16.06 1.87
CA GLU A 60 -12.26 17.02 2.22
C GLU A 60 -11.49 16.46 3.41
N TYR A 61 -10.17 16.41 3.34
CA TYR A 61 -9.37 16.01 4.48
C TYR A 61 -8.14 16.88 4.67
N PRO A 62 -7.79 17.13 5.93
CA PRO A 62 -6.61 17.89 6.25
C PRO A 62 -5.34 17.06 5.99
N ILE A 63 -4.38 17.65 5.26
CA ILE A 63 -3.04 17.11 5.12
C ILE A 63 -2.07 18.04 5.81
N THR A 64 -1.40 17.54 6.84
CA THR A 64 -0.41 18.31 7.58
C THR A 64 0.98 18.11 6.99
N TYR A 65 1.85 19.12 7.16
CA TYR A 65 3.26 18.97 6.79
C TYR A 65 3.98 17.92 7.65
N GLN A 66 3.55 17.79 8.90
CA GLN A 66 4.05 16.75 9.81
C GLN A 66 3.79 15.35 9.24
N LEU A 67 2.56 15.07 8.78
CA LEU A 67 2.19 13.78 8.17
C LEU A 67 3.11 13.44 6.98
N ILE A 68 3.38 14.42 6.12
CA ILE A 68 4.30 14.23 4.98
C ILE A 68 5.72 13.94 5.44
N ARG A 69 6.22 14.67 6.45
CA ARG A 69 7.56 14.46 7.02
C ARG A 69 7.72 13.08 7.64
N ASP A 70 6.72 12.63 8.39
CA ASP A 70 6.73 11.32 9.03
C ASP A 70 6.64 10.19 8.01
N GLY A 71 5.81 10.34 6.97
CA GLY A 71 5.81 9.40 5.85
C GLY A 71 7.17 9.27 5.16
N ARG A 72 7.94 10.37 5.06
CA ARG A 72 9.30 10.35 4.49
C ARG A 72 10.32 9.66 5.37
N LYS A 73 10.18 9.76 6.70
CA LYS A 73 11.05 9.06 7.66
C LYS A 73 10.80 7.54 7.66
N ASN A 74 9.57 7.13 7.41
CA ASN A 74 9.11 5.75 7.49
C ASN A 74 9.08 5.02 6.13
N LYS A 75 10.06 5.29 5.26
CA LYS A 75 10.19 4.62 3.98
C LYS A 75 10.55 3.14 4.15
N VAL A 76 9.85 2.28 3.41
CA VAL A 76 10.04 0.83 3.45
C VAL A 76 10.47 0.24 2.11
N LEU A 77 10.11 0.87 0.98
CA LEU A 77 10.37 0.32 -0.37
C LEU A 77 11.84 0.36 -0.80
N SER A 78 12.68 1.07 -0.08
CA SER A 78 14.14 1.12 -0.30
C SER A 78 14.92 0.09 0.52
N LYS A 79 14.24 -0.67 1.39
CA LYS A 79 14.86 -1.65 2.28
C LYS A 79 14.55 -3.06 1.78
N GLN A 80 15.56 -3.92 1.75
CA GLN A 80 15.36 -5.33 1.48
C GLN A 80 15.03 -6.09 2.76
N ILE A 81 14.13 -7.06 2.65
CA ILE A 81 13.73 -7.97 3.73
C ILE A 81 14.09 -9.38 3.29
N ASN A 82 15.21 -9.90 3.81
CA ASN A 82 15.61 -11.27 3.55
C ASN A 82 14.82 -12.23 4.45
N THR A 83 13.96 -13.05 3.82
CA THR A 83 13.10 -14.00 4.51
C THR A 83 12.68 -15.13 3.56
N LYS A 84 12.37 -16.30 4.12
CA LYS A 84 11.89 -17.49 3.36
C LYS A 84 10.38 -17.71 3.50
N ILE A 85 9.64 -16.77 4.11
CA ILE A 85 8.20 -16.89 4.30
C ILE A 85 7.41 -16.78 2.99
N TYR A 86 6.13 -17.14 3.03
CA TYR A 86 5.20 -16.86 1.94
C TYR A 86 4.81 -15.37 1.95
N VAL A 87 4.85 -14.76 0.78
CA VAL A 87 4.47 -13.35 0.58
C VAL A 87 3.50 -13.25 -0.58
N THR A 88 2.23 -13.07 -0.29
CA THR A 88 1.19 -12.89 -1.30
C THR A 88 0.72 -11.44 -1.32
N MET A 89 0.72 -10.83 -2.52
CA MET A 89 0.07 -9.56 -2.75
C MET A 89 -1.20 -9.77 -3.55
N VAL A 90 -2.33 -9.30 -3.03
CA VAL A 90 -3.63 -9.30 -3.72
C VAL A 90 -3.95 -7.89 -4.19
N HIS A 91 -4.34 -7.76 -5.47
CA HIS A 91 -4.61 -6.44 -6.05
C HIS A 91 -5.76 -6.52 -7.07
N GLY A 92 -6.66 -5.53 -7.01
CA GLY A 92 -7.71 -5.39 -8.01
C GLY A 92 -7.15 -4.85 -9.32
N LYS A 93 -7.51 -5.47 -10.47
CA LYS A 93 -7.08 -4.96 -11.77
C LYS A 93 -7.63 -3.57 -12.06
N ASN A 94 -8.84 -3.29 -11.57
CA ASN A 94 -9.57 -2.04 -11.75
C ASN A 94 -9.37 -1.07 -10.57
N ASP A 95 -8.31 -1.24 -9.77
CA ASP A 95 -7.97 -0.33 -8.69
C ASP A 95 -7.55 1.04 -9.27
N GLU A 96 -8.44 2.02 -9.19
CA GLU A 96 -8.21 3.40 -9.65
C GLU A 96 -7.42 4.24 -8.63
N THR A 97 -7.31 3.77 -7.40
CA THR A 97 -6.64 4.47 -6.29
C THR A 97 -5.16 4.14 -6.23
N VAL A 98 -4.82 2.86 -6.23
CA VAL A 98 -3.46 2.36 -6.12
C VAL A 98 -3.10 1.53 -7.36
N PRO A 99 -2.09 1.93 -8.15
CA PRO A 99 -1.65 1.12 -9.28
C PRO A 99 -1.07 -0.24 -8.84
N VAL A 100 -1.35 -1.32 -9.59
CA VAL A 100 -0.82 -2.68 -9.37
C VAL A 100 0.71 -2.70 -9.22
N SER A 101 1.40 -1.73 -9.82
CA SER A 101 2.86 -1.57 -9.69
C SER A 101 3.34 -1.41 -8.25
N PHE A 102 2.50 -0.94 -7.32
CA PHE A 102 2.83 -0.88 -5.90
C PHE A 102 2.95 -2.27 -5.29
N SER A 103 2.03 -3.18 -5.57
CA SER A 103 2.14 -4.58 -5.12
C SER A 103 3.40 -5.26 -5.67
N ARG A 104 3.77 -5.01 -6.93
CA ARG A 104 5.03 -5.50 -7.50
C ARG A 104 6.25 -4.94 -6.76
N LYS A 105 6.24 -3.65 -6.41
CA LYS A 105 7.32 -3.04 -5.62
C LYS A 105 7.41 -3.62 -4.21
N VAL A 106 6.26 -3.90 -3.57
CA VAL A 106 6.27 -4.59 -2.27
C VAL A 106 6.88 -5.97 -2.40
N LEU A 107 6.51 -6.76 -3.41
CA LEU A 107 7.12 -8.07 -3.63
C LEU A 107 8.63 -7.99 -3.88
N SER A 108 9.11 -6.94 -4.54
CA SER A 108 10.54 -6.81 -4.87
C SER A 108 11.43 -6.58 -3.64
N ILE A 109 10.90 -6.03 -2.55
CA ILE A 109 11.72 -5.82 -1.33
C ILE A 109 11.96 -7.11 -0.53
N PHE A 110 11.10 -8.12 -0.70
CA PHE A 110 11.30 -9.42 -0.06
C PHE A 110 12.27 -10.24 -0.91
N THR A 111 13.48 -10.48 -0.39
CA THR A 111 14.45 -11.39 -1.03
C THR A 111 14.27 -12.79 -0.46
N SER A 112 14.51 -13.83 -1.24
CA SER A 112 14.40 -15.24 -0.85
C SER A 112 12.99 -15.73 -0.42
N ALA A 113 11.97 -14.88 -0.45
CA ALA A 113 10.60 -15.23 -0.10
C ALA A 113 9.92 -16.05 -1.22
N LYS A 114 8.95 -16.89 -0.83
CA LYS A 114 8.02 -17.53 -1.78
C LYS A 114 6.93 -16.51 -2.15
N LYS A 115 7.07 -15.89 -3.33
CA LYS A 115 6.29 -14.71 -3.73
C LYS A 115 5.13 -15.07 -4.64
N LYS A 116 3.97 -14.44 -4.41
CA LYS A 116 2.80 -14.51 -5.28
C LYS A 116 2.17 -13.13 -5.47
N LEU A 117 1.76 -12.83 -6.71
CA LEU A 117 0.91 -11.69 -7.03
C LEU A 117 -0.40 -12.20 -7.60
N LEU A 118 -1.47 -12.06 -6.83
CA LEU A 118 -2.82 -12.36 -7.26
C LEU A 118 -3.49 -11.08 -7.76
N ILE A 119 -3.80 -11.03 -9.06
CA ILE A 119 -4.55 -9.91 -9.65
C ILE A 119 -5.99 -10.37 -9.86
N ILE A 120 -6.94 -9.71 -9.20
CA ILE A 120 -8.37 -9.99 -9.34
C ILE A 120 -8.90 -9.18 -10.53
N LYS A 121 -9.32 -9.86 -11.59
CA LYS A 121 -9.65 -9.26 -12.91
C LYS A 121 -10.67 -8.13 -12.83
N ASN A 122 -11.73 -8.27 -12.05
CA ASN A 122 -12.79 -7.28 -11.89
C ASN A 122 -12.74 -6.55 -10.53
N GLY A 123 -11.67 -6.79 -9.72
CA GLY A 123 -11.53 -6.20 -8.40
C GLY A 123 -11.21 -4.71 -8.49
N ASP A 124 -11.82 -3.94 -7.63
CA ASP A 124 -11.55 -2.52 -7.35
C ASP A 124 -10.51 -2.37 -6.21
N HIS A 125 -10.38 -1.16 -5.67
CA HIS A 125 -9.48 -0.89 -4.54
C HIS A 125 -9.91 -1.56 -3.24
N SER A 126 -11.23 -1.70 -3.01
CA SER A 126 -11.77 -2.23 -1.75
C SER A 126 -11.70 -3.74 -1.66
N LEU A 127 -11.80 -4.44 -2.80
CA LEU A 127 -11.84 -5.90 -2.90
C LEU A 127 -12.86 -6.54 -1.94
N SER A 128 -13.98 -5.85 -1.69
CA SER A 128 -15.00 -6.24 -0.70
C SER A 128 -16.13 -7.11 -1.28
N ASP A 129 -16.14 -7.33 -2.58
CA ASP A 129 -17.10 -8.25 -3.21
C ASP A 129 -16.81 -9.71 -2.85
N LYS A 130 -17.85 -10.55 -2.93
CA LYS A 130 -17.79 -11.97 -2.52
C LYS A 130 -16.67 -12.75 -3.22
N ASN A 131 -16.48 -12.54 -4.53
CA ASN A 131 -15.44 -13.25 -5.29
C ASN A 131 -14.04 -12.82 -4.86
N SER A 132 -13.82 -11.54 -4.62
CA SER A 132 -12.56 -11.01 -4.11
C SER A 132 -12.24 -11.55 -2.73
N LEU A 133 -13.23 -11.55 -1.82
CA LEU A 133 -13.08 -12.09 -0.47
C LEU A 133 -12.77 -13.59 -0.47
N THR A 134 -13.48 -14.37 -1.30
CA THR A 134 -13.20 -15.81 -1.45
C THR A 134 -11.75 -16.06 -1.84
N LYS A 135 -11.24 -15.33 -2.84
CA LYS A 135 -9.85 -15.48 -3.28
C LYS A 135 -8.83 -15.06 -2.22
N ILE A 136 -9.14 -14.03 -1.44
CA ILE A 136 -8.29 -13.60 -0.33
C ILE A 136 -8.21 -14.69 0.75
N ILE A 137 -9.36 -15.31 1.09
CA ILE A 137 -9.43 -16.39 2.06
C ILE A 137 -8.68 -17.63 1.57
N GLU A 138 -8.82 -17.99 0.29
CA GLU A 138 -8.05 -19.09 -0.32
C GLU A 138 -6.55 -18.87 -0.18
N GLU A 139 -6.04 -17.65 -0.44
CA GLU A 139 -4.62 -17.34 -0.29
C GLU A 139 -4.16 -17.39 1.17
N LEU A 140 -4.99 -16.95 2.11
CA LEU A 140 -4.71 -17.07 3.54
C LEU A 140 -4.60 -18.54 3.97
N ASN A 141 -5.54 -19.39 3.52
CA ASN A 141 -5.54 -20.84 3.82
C ASN A 141 -4.27 -21.50 3.27
N ILE A 142 -3.88 -21.19 2.03
CA ILE A 142 -2.63 -21.72 1.45
C ILE A 142 -1.41 -21.37 2.33
N ILE A 143 -1.34 -20.14 2.86
CA ILE A 143 -0.25 -19.75 3.75
C ILE A 143 -0.31 -20.54 5.06
N VAL A 144 -1.49 -20.64 5.68
CA VAL A 144 -1.68 -21.34 6.95
C VAL A 144 -1.29 -22.80 6.82
N GLU A 145 -1.79 -23.52 5.78
CA GLU A 145 -1.50 -24.94 5.53
C GLU A 145 0.00 -25.22 5.29
N ASN A 146 0.74 -24.24 4.78
CA ASN A 146 2.18 -24.40 4.51
C ASN A 146 3.08 -24.00 5.69
N VAL A 147 2.53 -23.56 6.81
CA VAL A 147 3.32 -23.12 7.98
C VAL A 147 2.97 -23.87 9.27
N ILE A 148 1.98 -24.74 9.22
CA ILE A 148 1.68 -25.75 10.24
C ILE A 148 2.50 -26.99 9.93
#